data_262735096712129862e6f6936489d76f
#
_entry.id   262735096712129862e6f6936489d76f
#
_cell.length_a   1.000
_cell.length_b   1.000
_cell.length_c   1.000
_cell.angle_alpha   90.00
_cell.angle_beta   90.00
_cell.angle_gamma   90.00
#
_symmetry.space_group_name_H-M   'P 1'
#
loop_
_entity.id
_entity.type
_entity.pdbx_description
1 polymer ?
#
loop_
_entity_poly.entity_id
_entity_poly.type
_entity_poly.pdbx_seq_one_letter_code
_entity_poly.pdbx_strand_id
1 'polypeptide(L)'
;DELEIYNYAYEKYNYPKGIFSDFLSSRKSIEEANDYTLFVIADSILNATKKDYRKKLSDFFTDREISKYSGMQYEEPNKIEFPLVFNMIQVSDDQWIGSLNVDTFCALQESGLINYNPVTQRAMTKVTRDNNELYRITLNKSAVKEITADMLEHIYVPDTITLNIPKDDVYADFHYDEQSRQLIIHSLEAFDINDGYHRYVSMFQARSKNPNFNYPMELRITNFDIDKSRRMIYQYDQKTKMSKQLSDTYNSYAAQNKVVQRINESSMCNLQGEIKIGGLIDSTTLA
;
A
#
# COMPACT_ATOMS: atom_id res chain seq x y z
N ASP A 1 8.70 -19.52 -23.02
CA ASP A 1 8.40 -19.78 -21.62
C ASP A 1 7.55 -18.68 -20.96
N GLU A 2 7.93 -17.39 -20.96
CA GLU A 2 7.05 -16.32 -20.45
C GLU A 2 5.78 -16.18 -21.27
N LEU A 3 5.89 -16.25 -22.59
CA LEU A 3 4.74 -16.17 -23.49
C LEU A 3 3.73 -17.31 -23.25
N GLU A 4 4.22 -18.51 -22.95
CA GLU A 4 3.35 -19.65 -22.63
C GLU A 4 2.59 -19.42 -21.33
N ILE A 5 3.24 -18.83 -20.32
CA ILE A 5 2.60 -18.47 -19.04
C ILE A 5 1.51 -17.42 -19.27
N TYR A 6 1.81 -16.36 -20.04
CA TYR A 6 0.81 -15.32 -20.36
C TYR A 6 -0.38 -15.86 -21.16
N ASN A 7 -0.11 -16.75 -22.13
CA ASN A 7 -1.18 -17.35 -22.92
C ASN A 7 -2.08 -18.23 -22.06
N TYR A 8 -1.48 -19.06 -21.19
CA TYR A 8 -2.24 -19.89 -20.26
C TYR A 8 -3.15 -19.07 -19.34
N ALA A 9 -2.61 -17.99 -18.72
CA ALA A 9 -3.38 -17.10 -17.87
C ALA A 9 -4.55 -16.44 -18.63
N TYR A 10 -4.31 -16.01 -19.85
CA TYR A 10 -5.33 -15.40 -20.69
C TYR A 10 -6.39 -16.42 -21.13
N GLU A 11 -5.99 -17.57 -21.64
CA GLU A 11 -6.91 -18.60 -22.16
C GLU A 11 -7.78 -19.22 -21.06
N LYS A 12 -7.19 -19.47 -19.88
CA LYS A 12 -7.89 -20.14 -18.79
C LYS A 12 -8.69 -19.20 -17.91
N TYR A 13 -8.17 -18.00 -17.64
CA TYR A 13 -8.72 -17.06 -16.65
C TYR A 13 -9.16 -15.72 -17.24
N ASN A 14 -9.03 -15.54 -18.56
CA ASN A 14 -9.21 -14.25 -19.23
C ASN A 14 -8.33 -13.13 -18.62
N TYR A 15 -7.19 -13.52 -18.02
CA TYR A 15 -6.34 -12.59 -17.26
C TYR A 15 -5.46 -11.74 -18.19
N PRO A 16 -5.51 -10.38 -18.12
CA PRO A 16 -4.80 -9.51 -19.04
C PRO A 16 -3.28 -9.68 -19.00
N LYS A 17 -2.64 -9.86 -20.14
CA LYS A 17 -1.18 -10.04 -20.26
C LYS A 17 -0.38 -8.89 -19.66
N GLY A 18 -0.86 -7.65 -19.81
CA GLY A 18 -0.22 -6.45 -19.28
C GLY A 18 -0.11 -6.47 -17.75
N ILE A 19 -1.23 -6.71 -17.07
CA ILE A 19 -1.27 -6.80 -15.60
C ILE A 19 -0.38 -7.94 -15.10
N PHE A 20 -0.43 -9.09 -15.76
CA PHE A 20 0.37 -10.25 -15.40
C PHE A 20 1.88 -9.98 -15.57
N SER A 21 2.27 -9.31 -16.66
CA SER A 21 3.67 -8.96 -16.94
C SER A 21 4.24 -7.98 -15.92
N ASP A 22 3.42 -7.09 -15.35
CA ASP A 22 3.83 -6.12 -14.34
C ASP A 22 4.26 -6.80 -13.04
N PHE A 23 3.58 -7.87 -12.63
CA PHE A 23 3.98 -8.68 -11.49
C PHE A 23 5.24 -9.50 -11.77
N LEU A 24 5.33 -10.15 -12.92
CA LEU A 24 6.49 -10.98 -13.27
C LEU A 24 7.76 -10.16 -13.49
N SER A 25 7.65 -8.96 -14.03
CA SER A 25 8.78 -8.03 -14.21
C SER A 25 9.12 -7.21 -12.97
N SER A 26 8.41 -7.44 -11.86
CA SER A 26 8.55 -6.68 -10.61
C SER A 26 8.25 -5.19 -10.75
N ARG A 27 7.50 -4.77 -11.77
CA ARG A 27 6.95 -3.43 -11.88
C ARG A 27 5.85 -3.20 -10.85
N LYS A 28 5.07 -4.24 -10.54
CA LYS A 28 4.17 -4.28 -9.37
C LYS A 28 4.72 -5.23 -8.32
N SER A 29 4.58 -4.86 -7.05
CA SER A 29 4.92 -5.76 -5.95
C SER A 29 3.92 -6.91 -5.88
N ILE A 30 4.41 -8.13 -5.66
CA ILE A 30 3.55 -9.30 -5.44
C ILE A 30 2.63 -9.10 -4.22
N GLU A 31 2.97 -8.20 -3.31
CA GLU A 31 2.21 -7.86 -2.11
C GLU A 31 1.00 -6.96 -2.41
N GLU A 32 0.95 -6.37 -3.61
CA GLU A 32 -0.21 -5.64 -4.14
C GLU A 32 -1.23 -6.57 -4.81
N ALA A 33 -0.84 -7.82 -5.06
CA ALA A 33 -1.71 -8.79 -5.68
C ALA A 33 -2.77 -9.28 -4.68
N ASN A 34 -4.03 -9.32 -5.11
CA ASN A 34 -5.07 -10.02 -4.37
C ASN A 34 -4.90 -11.55 -4.49
N ASP A 35 -5.62 -12.30 -3.66
CA ASP A 35 -5.52 -13.76 -3.58
C ASP A 35 -5.82 -14.44 -4.93
N TYR A 36 -6.79 -13.91 -5.71
CA TYR A 36 -7.09 -14.42 -7.04
C TYR A 36 -5.94 -14.21 -8.02
N THR A 37 -5.33 -13.03 -8.03
CA THR A 37 -4.14 -12.72 -8.84
C THR A 37 -2.99 -13.66 -8.47
N LEU A 38 -2.73 -13.86 -7.18
CA LEU A 38 -1.69 -14.79 -6.70
C LEU A 38 -1.97 -16.23 -7.17
N PHE A 39 -3.23 -16.64 -7.11
CA PHE A 39 -3.67 -17.94 -7.59
C PHE A 39 -3.42 -18.09 -9.09
N VAL A 40 -3.83 -17.12 -9.93
CA VAL A 40 -3.63 -17.15 -11.39
C VAL A 40 -2.14 -17.20 -11.74
N ILE A 41 -1.31 -16.41 -11.05
CA ILE A 41 0.15 -16.41 -11.24
C ILE A 41 0.72 -17.80 -10.90
N ALA A 42 0.38 -18.34 -9.75
CA ALA A 42 0.89 -19.65 -9.31
C ALA A 42 0.45 -20.79 -10.24
N ASP A 43 -0.84 -20.83 -10.59
CA ASP A 43 -1.38 -21.86 -11.49
C ASP A 43 -0.75 -21.77 -12.88
N SER A 44 -0.60 -20.56 -13.41
CA SER A 44 0.01 -20.34 -14.72
C SER A 44 1.48 -20.76 -14.78
N ILE A 45 2.26 -20.42 -13.74
CA ILE A 45 3.67 -20.84 -13.65
C ILE A 45 3.78 -22.36 -13.55
N LEU A 46 2.95 -23.00 -12.75
CA LEU A 46 3.01 -24.44 -12.49
C LEU A 46 2.56 -25.29 -13.69
N ASN A 47 1.58 -24.79 -14.45
CA ASN A 47 0.93 -25.60 -15.49
C ASN A 47 1.27 -25.18 -16.94
N ALA A 48 1.68 -23.93 -17.19
CA ALA A 48 2.01 -23.48 -18.54
C ALA A 48 3.42 -23.91 -18.98
N THR A 49 4.32 -24.19 -18.05
CA THR A 49 5.69 -24.58 -18.38
C THR A 49 5.84 -26.09 -18.35
N LYS A 50 6.65 -26.65 -19.28
CA LYS A 50 6.98 -28.08 -19.30
C LYS A 50 7.95 -28.49 -18.17
N LYS A 51 8.23 -27.62 -17.22
CA LYS A 51 9.14 -27.88 -16.11
C LYS A 51 8.40 -28.66 -15.04
N ASP A 52 8.99 -29.75 -14.58
CA ASP A 52 8.51 -30.50 -13.43
C ASP A 52 8.83 -29.72 -12.14
N TYR A 53 7.86 -28.94 -11.68
CA TYR A 53 7.97 -28.27 -10.40
C TYR A 53 7.58 -29.25 -9.29
N ARG A 54 8.45 -29.39 -8.27
CA ARG A 54 8.16 -30.21 -7.09
C ARG A 54 6.99 -29.66 -6.25
N LYS A 55 6.55 -28.43 -6.54
CA LYS A 55 5.46 -27.74 -5.86
C LYS A 55 4.16 -27.87 -6.62
N LYS A 56 3.05 -27.94 -5.88
CA LYS A 56 1.68 -28.00 -6.40
C LYS A 56 0.88 -26.83 -5.88
N LEU A 57 -0.24 -26.51 -6.51
CA LEU A 57 -1.15 -25.46 -6.01
C LEU A 57 -1.60 -25.70 -4.57
N SER A 58 -1.81 -26.95 -4.18
CA SER A 58 -2.18 -27.36 -2.81
C SER A 58 -1.10 -27.04 -1.75
N ASP A 59 0.12 -26.71 -2.16
CA ASP A 59 1.17 -26.24 -1.23
C ASP A 59 1.00 -24.77 -0.84
N PHE A 60 0.15 -24.03 -1.56
CA PHE A 60 -0.03 -22.58 -1.41
C PHE A 60 -1.47 -22.19 -1.09
N PHE A 61 -2.44 -23.00 -1.54
CA PHE A 61 -3.87 -22.71 -1.43
C PHE A 61 -4.62 -23.92 -0.88
N THR A 62 -5.67 -23.67 -0.12
CA THR A 62 -6.58 -24.72 0.36
C THR A 62 -7.44 -25.28 -0.78
N ASP A 63 -7.97 -26.48 -0.65
CA ASP A 63 -8.88 -27.08 -1.64
C ASP A 63 -10.09 -26.20 -1.93
N ARG A 64 -10.58 -25.47 -0.93
CA ARG A 64 -11.69 -24.51 -1.07
C ARG A 64 -11.30 -23.30 -1.94
N GLU A 65 -10.12 -22.75 -1.75
CA GLU A 65 -9.59 -21.65 -2.55
C GLU A 65 -9.31 -22.10 -3.98
N ILE A 66 -8.70 -23.26 -4.16
CA ILE A 66 -8.46 -23.87 -5.49
C ILE A 66 -9.79 -24.03 -6.22
N SER A 67 -10.80 -24.61 -5.58
CA SER A 67 -12.12 -24.79 -6.19
C SER A 67 -12.78 -23.46 -6.54
N LYS A 68 -12.67 -22.47 -5.66
CA LYS A 68 -13.23 -21.13 -5.87
C LYS A 68 -12.55 -20.42 -7.06
N TYR A 69 -11.23 -20.33 -7.03
CA TYR A 69 -10.48 -19.51 -7.99
C TYR A 69 -10.35 -20.16 -9.37
N SER A 70 -10.33 -21.52 -9.44
CA SER A 70 -10.30 -22.22 -10.74
C SER A 70 -11.52 -21.98 -11.61
N GLY A 71 -12.66 -21.65 -11.02
CA GLY A 71 -13.90 -21.34 -11.73
C GLY A 71 -14.11 -19.85 -12.03
N MET A 72 -13.22 -18.99 -11.53
CA MET A 72 -13.32 -17.54 -11.76
C MET A 72 -12.69 -17.13 -13.08
N GLN A 73 -13.28 -16.12 -13.70
CA GLN A 73 -12.71 -15.41 -14.84
C GLN A 73 -12.30 -14.01 -14.37
N TYR A 74 -11.26 -13.47 -14.96
CA TYR A 74 -10.92 -12.07 -14.73
C TYR A 74 -12.03 -11.21 -15.35
N GLU A 75 -12.69 -10.48 -14.51
CA GLU A 75 -13.58 -9.40 -14.92
C GLU A 75 -12.76 -8.11 -14.86
N GLU A 76 -12.70 -7.38 -15.98
CA GLU A 76 -12.08 -6.06 -15.94
C GLU A 76 -12.79 -5.26 -14.83
N PRO A 77 -12.04 -4.79 -13.81
CA PRO A 77 -12.65 -3.95 -12.79
C PRO A 77 -13.32 -2.78 -13.49
N ASN A 78 -14.41 -2.28 -12.93
CA ASN A 78 -15.13 -1.12 -13.46
C ASN A 78 -14.10 -0.06 -13.84
N LYS A 79 -13.90 0.12 -15.14
CA LYS A 79 -12.90 1.04 -15.67
C LYS A 79 -13.24 2.41 -15.10
N ILE A 80 -12.32 2.97 -14.35
CA ILE A 80 -12.48 4.33 -13.89
C ILE A 80 -12.62 5.20 -15.12
N GLU A 81 -13.74 5.92 -15.19
CA GLU A 81 -14.01 6.86 -16.28
C GLU A 81 -13.53 8.26 -15.88
N PHE A 82 -12.89 8.91 -16.82
CA PHE A 82 -12.58 10.32 -16.68
C PHE A 82 -13.80 11.20 -17.01
N PRO A 83 -13.96 12.37 -16.40
CA PRO A 83 -13.01 12.99 -15.47
C PRO A 83 -13.04 12.38 -14.06
N LEU A 84 -11.84 12.28 -13.43
CA LEU A 84 -11.75 12.01 -12.00
C LEU A 84 -12.02 13.30 -11.25
N VAL A 85 -12.87 13.25 -10.23
CA VAL A 85 -13.21 14.42 -9.42
C VAL A 85 -12.87 14.16 -7.95
N PHE A 86 -11.97 14.96 -7.41
CA PHE A 86 -11.55 14.90 -6.01
C PHE A 86 -11.98 16.17 -5.28
N ASN A 87 -12.68 16.01 -4.16
CA ASN A 87 -12.96 17.13 -3.25
C ASN A 87 -11.69 17.46 -2.47
N MET A 88 -11.08 18.60 -2.75
CA MET A 88 -9.77 18.96 -2.25
C MET A 88 -9.68 20.44 -1.91
N ILE A 89 -8.75 20.77 -1.01
CA ILE A 89 -8.38 22.14 -0.70
C ILE A 89 -7.03 22.40 -1.34
N GLN A 90 -6.91 23.46 -2.11
CA GLN A 90 -5.65 23.89 -2.67
C GLN A 90 -4.75 24.52 -1.59
N VAL A 91 -3.52 24.03 -1.50
CA VAL A 91 -2.50 24.50 -0.55
C VAL A 91 -1.49 25.42 -1.25
N SER A 92 -1.17 25.10 -2.49
CA SER A 92 -0.33 25.89 -3.40
C SER A 92 -0.77 25.61 -4.84
N ASP A 93 -0.18 26.31 -5.81
CA ASP A 93 -0.52 26.17 -7.23
C ASP A 93 -0.37 24.73 -7.75
N ASP A 94 0.40 23.90 -7.05
CA ASP A 94 0.75 22.55 -7.45
C ASP A 94 0.54 21.50 -6.32
N GLN A 95 -0.28 21.82 -5.32
CA GLN A 95 -0.54 20.93 -4.19
C GLN A 95 -1.97 21.07 -3.65
N TRP A 96 -2.63 19.95 -3.47
CA TRP A 96 -4.00 19.85 -2.94
C TRP A 96 -4.07 18.79 -1.85
N ILE A 97 -4.95 18.99 -0.86
CA ILE A 97 -5.20 18.03 0.23
C ILE A 97 -6.69 17.72 0.34
N GLY A 98 -6.99 16.49 0.68
CA GLY A 98 -8.36 16.00 0.85
C GLY A 98 -8.38 14.63 1.52
N SER A 99 -9.41 13.88 1.26
CA SER A 99 -9.53 12.49 1.71
C SER A 99 -10.05 11.60 0.59
N LEU A 100 -9.71 10.33 0.65
CA LEU A 100 -10.16 9.32 -0.28
C LEU A 100 -10.41 8.01 0.46
N ASN A 101 -11.50 7.33 0.13
CA ASN A 101 -11.80 6.03 0.70
C ASN A 101 -10.97 4.91 0.05
N VAL A 102 -10.75 3.84 0.80
CA VAL A 102 -10.03 2.65 0.32
C VAL A 102 -10.63 2.10 -0.96
N ASP A 103 -11.96 2.10 -1.11
CA ASP A 103 -12.62 1.65 -2.35
C ASP A 103 -12.12 2.38 -3.59
N THR A 104 -11.98 3.71 -3.50
CA THR A 104 -11.51 4.51 -4.63
C THR A 104 -10.02 4.31 -4.88
N PHE A 105 -9.21 4.17 -3.82
CA PHE A 105 -7.80 3.79 -3.98
C PHE A 105 -7.64 2.45 -4.68
N CYS A 106 -8.46 1.45 -4.30
CA CYS A 106 -8.46 0.14 -4.95
C CYS A 106 -8.84 0.26 -6.42
N ALA A 107 -9.89 1.02 -6.74
CA ALA A 107 -10.32 1.22 -8.10
C ALA A 107 -9.26 1.94 -8.96
N LEU A 108 -8.57 2.95 -8.43
CA LEU A 108 -7.45 3.62 -9.11
C LEU A 108 -6.31 2.65 -9.42
N GLN A 109 -5.96 1.77 -8.46
CA GLN A 109 -4.92 0.77 -8.68
C GLN A 109 -5.34 -0.27 -9.71
N GLU A 110 -6.53 -0.83 -9.57
CA GLU A 110 -7.06 -1.85 -10.47
C GLU A 110 -7.13 -1.34 -11.90
N SER A 111 -7.38 -0.03 -12.08
CA SER A 111 -7.34 0.65 -13.38
C SER A 111 -5.92 1.00 -13.86
N GLY A 112 -4.88 0.64 -13.10
CA GLY A 112 -3.49 0.94 -13.45
C GLY A 112 -3.09 2.41 -13.30
N LEU A 113 -3.91 3.21 -12.62
CA LEU A 113 -3.69 4.65 -12.46
C LEU A 113 -2.80 5.03 -11.28
N ILE A 114 -2.24 4.05 -10.56
CA ILE A 114 -1.24 4.30 -9.51
C ILE A 114 0.03 3.54 -9.83
N ASN A 115 1.14 4.26 -9.90
CA ASN A 115 2.45 3.75 -10.25
C ASN A 115 3.46 3.99 -9.11
N TYR A 116 4.40 3.07 -8.94
CA TYR A 116 5.54 3.23 -8.05
C TYR A 116 6.74 3.73 -8.86
N ASN A 117 7.08 5.00 -8.69
CA ASN A 117 8.22 5.60 -9.38
C ASN A 117 9.50 5.45 -8.55
N PRO A 118 10.46 4.60 -8.96
CA PRO A 118 11.70 4.37 -8.20
C PRO A 118 12.60 5.60 -8.12
N VAL A 119 12.41 6.59 -9.01
CA VAL A 119 13.23 7.81 -9.06
C VAL A 119 12.85 8.79 -7.97
N THR A 120 11.57 8.78 -7.57
CA THR A 120 10.99 9.68 -6.56
C THR A 120 10.71 9.00 -5.22
N GLN A 121 11.01 7.71 -5.10
CA GLN A 121 10.80 6.95 -3.86
C GLN A 121 12.10 6.70 -3.10
N ARG A 122 11.98 6.35 -1.82
CA ARG A 122 13.10 5.89 -1.00
C ARG A 122 13.75 4.67 -1.66
N ALA A 123 15.08 4.58 -1.55
CA ALA A 123 15.93 3.65 -2.26
C ALA A 123 15.33 2.24 -2.46
N MET A 124 15.29 1.81 -3.72
CA MET A 124 15.11 0.40 -4.05
C MET A 124 16.37 -0.39 -3.69
N THR A 125 16.21 -1.59 -3.19
CA THR A 125 17.36 -2.49 -3.00
C THR A 125 17.77 -3.03 -4.35
N LYS A 126 19.02 -2.75 -4.74
CA LYS A 126 19.63 -3.32 -5.93
C LYS A 126 19.89 -4.81 -5.70
N VAL A 127 19.26 -5.65 -6.48
CA VAL A 127 19.45 -7.10 -6.44
C VAL A 127 20.07 -7.52 -7.78
N THR A 128 21.26 -8.11 -7.72
CA THR A 128 21.90 -8.70 -8.92
C THR A 128 21.42 -10.14 -9.05
N ARG A 129 20.73 -10.45 -10.13
CA ARG A 129 20.32 -11.81 -10.48
C ARG A 129 20.73 -12.11 -11.91
N ASP A 130 21.46 -13.19 -12.13
CA ASP A 130 21.91 -13.64 -13.44
C ASP A 130 22.62 -12.55 -14.29
N ASN A 131 23.52 -11.77 -13.67
CA ASN A 131 24.22 -10.60 -14.23
C ASN A 131 23.30 -9.42 -14.65
N ASN A 132 22.03 -9.45 -14.33
CA ASN A 132 21.12 -8.34 -14.51
C ASN A 132 20.91 -7.60 -13.18
N GLU A 133 20.99 -6.27 -13.22
CA GLU A 133 20.66 -5.42 -12.09
C GLU A 133 19.15 -5.21 -12.04
N LEU A 134 18.52 -5.79 -11.02
CA LEU A 134 17.10 -5.61 -10.75
C LEU A 134 16.93 -4.68 -9.54
N TYR A 135 16.03 -3.74 -9.64
CA TYR A 135 15.64 -2.89 -8.51
C TYR A 135 14.40 -3.49 -7.86
N ARG A 136 14.51 -3.80 -6.57
CA ARG A 136 13.40 -4.33 -5.78
C ARG A 136 12.88 -3.29 -4.81
N ILE A 137 11.57 -3.10 -4.78
CA ILE A 137 10.92 -2.26 -3.78
C ILE A 137 11.20 -2.83 -2.39
N THR A 138 11.75 -2.00 -1.51
CA THR A 138 12.02 -2.40 -0.12
C THR A 138 10.77 -2.16 0.71
N LEU A 139 9.98 -3.20 0.90
CA LEU A 139 8.80 -3.18 1.75
C LEU A 139 9.13 -3.70 3.15
N ASN A 140 8.82 -2.93 4.18
CA ASN A 140 8.88 -3.40 5.56
C ASN A 140 7.63 -4.22 5.88
N LYS A 141 7.74 -5.54 5.73
CA LYS A 141 6.62 -6.49 5.92
C LYS A 141 6.04 -6.46 7.32
N SER A 142 6.86 -6.20 8.34
CA SER A 142 6.39 -6.08 9.73
C SER A 142 5.49 -4.86 9.90
N ALA A 143 5.91 -3.71 9.37
CA ALA A 143 5.11 -2.48 9.40
C ALA A 143 3.79 -2.65 8.63
N VAL A 144 3.82 -3.26 7.44
CA VAL A 144 2.60 -3.54 6.66
C VAL A 144 1.64 -4.44 7.44
N LYS A 145 2.15 -5.50 8.07
CA LYS A 145 1.33 -6.41 8.87
C LYS A 145 0.67 -5.72 10.05
N GLU A 146 1.41 -4.88 10.77
CA GLU A 146 0.93 -4.09 11.90
C GLU A 146 -0.14 -3.09 11.45
N ILE A 147 0.15 -2.25 10.47
CA ILE A 147 -0.82 -1.29 9.91
C ILE A 147 -2.09 -1.99 9.41
N THR A 148 -1.95 -3.14 8.73
CA THR A 148 -3.11 -3.92 8.26
C THR A 148 -3.97 -4.41 9.43
N ALA A 149 -3.36 -4.87 10.51
CA ALA A 149 -4.09 -5.30 11.70
C ALA A 149 -4.83 -4.12 12.36
N ASP A 150 -4.14 -3.01 12.55
CA ASP A 150 -4.72 -1.79 13.14
C ASP A 150 -5.90 -1.25 12.30
N MET A 151 -5.78 -1.32 10.97
CA MET A 151 -6.88 -0.95 10.06
C MET A 151 -8.09 -1.86 10.24
N LEU A 152 -7.89 -3.18 10.30
CA LEU A 152 -8.98 -4.16 10.48
C LEU A 152 -9.63 -4.07 11.85
N GLU A 153 -8.88 -3.67 12.88
CA GLU A 153 -9.37 -3.45 14.24
C GLU A 153 -9.97 -2.04 14.43
N HIS A 154 -9.96 -1.19 13.39
CA HIS A 154 -10.45 0.20 13.43
C HIS A 154 -9.76 1.10 14.47
N ILE A 155 -8.49 0.80 14.79
CA ILE A 155 -7.66 1.60 15.69
C ILE A 155 -6.61 2.43 14.96
N TYR A 156 -6.45 2.19 13.65
CA TYR A 156 -5.54 2.96 12.82
C TYR A 156 -6.02 4.40 12.68
N VAL A 157 -5.15 5.36 12.95
CA VAL A 157 -5.43 6.78 12.69
C VAL A 157 -5.11 7.08 11.24
N PRO A 158 -6.07 7.58 10.43
CA PRO A 158 -5.81 7.94 9.04
C PRO A 158 -4.61 8.85 8.89
N ASP A 159 -3.75 8.54 7.94
CA ASP A 159 -2.56 9.32 7.64
C ASP A 159 -2.43 9.50 6.12
N THR A 160 -1.60 10.47 5.73
CA THR A 160 -1.54 10.97 4.35
C THR A 160 -0.92 9.95 3.40
N ILE A 161 -1.57 9.72 2.27
CA ILE A 161 -0.98 9.13 1.07
C ILE A 161 -0.77 10.27 0.07
N THR A 162 0.45 10.37 -0.46
CA THR A 162 0.80 11.39 -1.44
C THR A 162 0.90 10.80 -2.83
N LEU A 163 0.01 11.21 -3.71
CA LEU A 163 0.01 10.92 -5.13
C LEU A 163 0.52 12.14 -5.90
N ASN A 164 1.35 11.93 -6.90
CA ASN A 164 1.87 12.98 -7.75
C ASN A 164 1.38 12.80 -9.19
N ILE A 165 0.90 13.87 -9.79
CA ILE A 165 0.71 13.98 -11.24
C ILE A 165 2.08 14.37 -11.79
N PRO A 166 2.78 13.49 -12.55
CA PRO A 166 4.10 13.82 -13.07
C PRO A 166 4.03 15.04 -14.00
N LYS A 167 4.96 15.97 -13.86
CA LYS A 167 5.00 17.16 -14.74
C LYS A 167 5.39 16.85 -16.18
N ASP A 168 6.02 15.72 -16.41
CA ASP A 168 6.42 15.19 -17.71
C ASP A 168 5.38 14.26 -18.34
N ASP A 169 4.25 14.00 -17.64
CA ASP A 169 3.12 13.31 -18.25
C ASP A 169 2.44 14.21 -19.30
N VAL A 170 2.68 13.88 -20.56
CA VAL A 170 2.14 14.62 -21.71
C VAL A 170 0.64 14.43 -21.92
N TYR A 171 0.05 13.44 -21.25
CA TYR A 171 -1.40 13.14 -21.30
C TYR A 171 -2.15 13.77 -20.13
N ALA A 172 -1.45 14.34 -19.14
CA ALA A 172 -2.09 14.93 -17.98
C ALA A 172 -2.83 16.23 -18.37
N ASP A 173 -4.14 16.19 -18.22
CA ASP A 173 -5.03 17.35 -18.35
C ASP A 173 -5.89 17.45 -17.10
N PHE A 174 -5.74 18.53 -16.35
CA PHE A 174 -6.47 18.76 -15.11
C PHE A 174 -6.58 20.24 -14.79
N HIS A 175 -7.59 20.59 -14.00
CA HIS A 175 -7.72 21.92 -13.42
C HIS A 175 -8.33 21.86 -12.01
N TYR A 176 -8.15 22.91 -11.25
CA TYR A 176 -8.78 23.08 -9.95
C TYR A 176 -9.88 24.13 -10.04
N ASP A 177 -11.08 23.74 -9.62
CA ASP A 177 -12.22 24.66 -9.48
C ASP A 177 -12.28 25.18 -8.04
N GLU A 178 -11.96 26.46 -7.87
CA GLU A 178 -11.96 27.11 -6.56
C GLU A 178 -13.37 27.22 -5.95
N GLN A 179 -14.42 27.32 -6.78
CA GLN A 179 -15.77 27.49 -6.30
C GLN A 179 -16.32 26.19 -5.69
N SER A 180 -16.15 25.08 -6.40
CA SER A 180 -16.57 23.76 -5.94
C SER A 180 -15.53 23.08 -5.04
N ARG A 181 -14.30 23.63 -4.97
CA ARG A 181 -13.14 23.02 -4.29
C ARG A 181 -12.86 21.62 -4.82
N GLN A 182 -12.84 21.50 -6.13
CA GLN A 182 -12.62 20.22 -6.80
C GLN A 182 -11.39 20.26 -7.68
N LEU A 183 -10.54 19.25 -7.53
CA LEU A 183 -9.51 18.93 -8.51
C LEU A 183 -10.15 17.98 -9.53
N ILE A 184 -10.24 18.42 -10.77
CA ILE A 184 -10.86 17.68 -11.88
C ILE A 184 -9.77 17.28 -12.84
N ILE A 185 -9.62 15.98 -13.05
CA ILE A 185 -8.59 15.40 -13.93
C ILE A 185 -9.30 14.78 -15.13
N HIS A 186 -9.06 15.33 -16.31
CA HIS A 186 -9.71 14.90 -17.57
C HIS A 186 -8.96 13.74 -18.22
N SER A 187 -7.66 13.69 -18.03
CA SER A 187 -6.81 12.59 -18.50
C SER A 187 -5.51 12.54 -17.69
N LEU A 188 -4.92 11.37 -17.59
CA LEU A 188 -3.68 11.09 -16.87
C LEU A 188 -3.16 9.73 -17.29
N GLU A 189 -1.84 9.56 -17.45
CA GLU A 189 -1.26 8.23 -17.65
C GLU A 189 -1.30 7.44 -16.34
N ALA A 190 -0.71 7.96 -15.27
CA ALA A 190 -0.81 7.43 -13.92
C ALA A 190 -0.31 8.44 -12.88
N PHE A 191 -0.80 8.30 -11.65
CA PHE A 191 -0.20 8.96 -10.50
C PHE A 191 1.05 8.21 -10.05
N ASP A 192 2.09 8.94 -9.70
CA ASP A 192 3.21 8.40 -8.93
C ASP A 192 2.89 8.45 -7.44
N ILE A 193 3.01 7.34 -6.73
CA ILE A 193 2.92 7.36 -5.27
C ILE A 193 4.24 7.86 -4.68
N ASN A 194 4.26 9.07 -4.13
CA ASN A 194 5.45 9.71 -3.58
C ASN A 194 5.68 9.45 -2.09
N ASP A 195 4.63 9.26 -1.31
CA ASP A 195 4.72 8.84 0.09
C ASP A 195 3.49 8.01 0.51
N GLY A 196 3.65 7.21 1.57
CA GLY A 196 2.59 6.38 2.11
C GLY A 196 2.49 4.98 1.50
N TYR A 197 3.50 4.50 0.78
CA TYR A 197 3.47 3.21 0.10
C TYR A 197 3.15 2.02 1.02
N HIS A 198 3.69 1.99 2.26
CA HIS A 198 3.35 0.95 3.23
C HIS A 198 1.86 0.97 3.62
N ARG A 199 1.29 2.18 3.82
CA ARG A 199 -0.14 2.39 4.11
C ARG A 199 -1.01 1.92 2.95
N TYR A 200 -0.58 2.28 1.75
CA TYR A 200 -1.21 1.88 0.49
C TYR A 200 -1.28 0.35 0.37
N VAL A 201 -0.16 -0.36 0.53
CA VAL A 201 -0.13 -1.82 0.51
C VAL A 201 -0.99 -2.43 1.62
N SER A 202 -0.96 -1.82 2.82
CA SER A 202 -1.77 -2.28 3.97
C SER A 202 -3.27 -2.18 3.72
N MET A 203 -3.73 -1.14 3.03
CA MET A 203 -5.15 -1.00 2.63
C MET A 203 -5.61 -2.15 1.74
N PHE A 204 -4.78 -2.55 0.77
CA PHE A 204 -5.09 -3.69 -0.10
C PHE A 204 -5.15 -4.99 0.66
N GLN A 205 -4.21 -5.21 1.57
CA GLN A 205 -4.23 -6.40 2.42
C GLN A 205 -5.45 -6.42 3.35
N ALA A 206 -5.84 -5.26 3.90
CA ALA A 206 -7.04 -5.16 4.72
C ALA A 206 -8.30 -5.45 3.88
N ARG A 207 -8.39 -4.89 2.68
CA ARG A 207 -9.50 -5.11 1.75
C ARG A 207 -9.57 -6.57 1.27
N SER A 208 -8.43 -7.20 0.99
CA SER A 208 -8.37 -8.63 0.64
C SER A 208 -8.89 -9.53 1.76
N LYS A 209 -8.57 -9.21 3.02
CA LYS A 209 -9.04 -9.97 4.18
C LYS A 209 -10.51 -9.70 4.53
N ASN A 210 -10.96 -8.47 4.35
CA ASN A 210 -12.34 -8.05 4.57
C ASN A 210 -12.85 -7.27 3.36
N PRO A 211 -13.59 -7.91 2.43
CA PRO A 211 -14.12 -7.24 1.23
C PRO A 211 -15.02 -6.04 1.49
N ASN A 212 -15.56 -5.90 2.70
CA ASN A 212 -16.37 -4.75 3.10
C ASN A 212 -15.54 -3.66 3.81
N PHE A 213 -14.21 -3.86 3.94
CA PHE A 213 -13.35 -2.86 4.55
C PHE A 213 -13.29 -1.62 3.68
N ASN A 214 -13.77 -0.51 4.22
CA ASN A 214 -13.69 0.80 3.59
C ASN A 214 -13.37 1.84 4.68
N TYR A 215 -12.26 2.53 4.51
CA TYR A 215 -11.69 3.42 5.50
C TYR A 215 -11.25 4.72 4.83
N PRO A 216 -11.53 5.90 5.41
CA PRO A 216 -11.04 7.15 4.87
C PRO A 216 -9.55 7.30 5.16
N MET A 217 -8.79 7.72 4.16
CA MET A 217 -7.37 8.07 4.26
C MET A 217 -7.18 9.53 3.87
N GLU A 218 -6.21 10.20 4.47
CA GLU A 218 -5.81 11.50 3.98
C GLU A 218 -5.15 11.37 2.61
N LEU A 219 -5.54 12.24 1.68
CA LEU A 219 -4.98 12.30 0.34
C LEU A 219 -4.29 13.63 0.14
N ARG A 220 -3.07 13.57 -0.36
CA ARG A 220 -2.39 14.72 -0.95
C ARG A 220 -2.16 14.43 -2.42
N ILE A 221 -2.58 15.35 -3.29
CA ILE A 221 -2.22 15.33 -4.71
C ILE A 221 -1.24 16.47 -4.96
N THR A 222 -0.19 16.18 -5.71
CA THR A 222 0.83 17.16 -6.11
C THR A 222 1.04 17.10 -7.62
N ASN A 223 1.50 18.20 -8.20
CA ASN A 223 2.03 18.25 -9.57
C ASN A 223 3.48 18.72 -9.53
N PHE A 224 4.33 17.89 -8.94
CA PHE A 224 5.74 18.19 -8.75
C PHE A 224 6.59 17.56 -9.86
N ASP A 225 7.68 18.25 -10.21
CA ASP A 225 8.78 17.63 -10.92
C ASP A 225 9.59 16.70 -9.99
N ILE A 226 10.54 15.98 -10.56
CA ILE A 226 11.39 15.03 -9.85
C ILE A 226 12.15 15.71 -8.71
N ASP A 227 12.69 16.89 -8.92
CA ASP A 227 13.51 17.58 -7.92
C ASP A 227 12.67 18.06 -6.74
N LYS A 228 11.47 18.57 -6.99
CA LYS A 228 10.54 19.00 -5.94
C LYS A 228 9.99 17.79 -5.16
N SER A 229 9.70 16.68 -5.84
CA SER A 229 9.30 15.42 -5.23
C SER A 229 10.40 14.89 -4.29
N ARG A 230 11.65 14.86 -4.73
CA ARG A 230 12.81 14.46 -3.90
C ARG A 230 13.02 15.38 -2.72
N ARG A 231 12.85 16.71 -2.91
CA ARG A 231 12.95 17.70 -1.83
C ARG A 231 11.88 17.46 -0.75
N MET A 232 10.65 17.12 -1.14
CA MET A 232 9.58 16.78 -0.21
C MET A 232 9.96 15.56 0.64
N ILE A 233 10.47 14.49 0.03
CA ILE A 233 10.93 13.29 0.73
C ILE A 233 12.06 13.62 1.70
N TYR A 234 13.04 14.44 1.26
CA TYR A 234 14.12 14.91 2.13
C TYR A 234 13.58 15.67 3.35
N GLN A 235 12.59 16.56 3.17
CA GLN A 235 11.97 17.28 4.30
C GLN A 235 11.28 16.34 5.28
N TYR A 236 10.63 15.27 4.80
CA TYR A 236 10.00 14.28 5.66
C TYR A 236 11.04 13.48 6.47
N ASP A 237 12.19 13.21 5.89
CA ASP A 237 13.27 12.48 6.57
C ASP A 237 14.01 13.33 7.63
N GLN A 238 13.90 14.67 7.55
CA GLN A 238 14.48 15.60 8.54
C GLN A 238 13.65 15.70 9.83
N LYS A 239 12.48 15.07 9.91
CA LYS A 239 11.68 15.06 11.14
C LYS A 239 12.45 14.38 12.27
N THR A 240 12.52 15.04 13.44
CA THR A 240 13.15 14.48 14.62
C THR A 240 12.46 13.17 15.02
N LYS A 241 13.22 12.09 15.00
CA LYS A 241 12.70 10.78 15.42
C LYS A 241 12.57 10.77 16.94
N MET A 242 11.42 10.35 17.41
CA MET A 242 11.20 10.06 18.81
C MET A 242 12.07 8.87 19.23
N SER A 243 12.57 8.84 20.47
CA SER A 243 13.23 7.64 20.96
C SER A 243 12.27 6.45 20.92
N LYS A 244 12.77 5.25 20.70
CA LYS A 244 11.93 4.04 20.65
C LYS A 244 11.14 3.88 21.95
N GLN A 245 11.79 4.10 23.11
CA GLN A 245 11.15 4.04 24.42
C GLN A 245 9.94 4.96 24.53
N LEU A 246 10.08 6.24 24.12
CA LEU A 246 8.98 7.19 24.13
C LEU A 246 7.87 6.81 23.14
N SER A 247 8.24 6.37 21.95
CA SER A 247 7.29 5.91 20.91
C SER A 247 6.47 4.72 21.42
N ASP A 248 7.12 3.75 22.04
CA ASP A 248 6.45 2.55 22.55
C ASP A 248 5.44 2.89 23.64
N THR A 249 5.68 3.91 24.48
CA THR A 249 4.72 4.33 25.52
C THR A 249 3.47 5.02 24.99
N TYR A 250 3.54 5.61 23.76
CA TYR A 250 2.35 6.22 23.15
C TYR A 250 1.42 5.19 22.51
N ASN A 251 1.85 3.94 22.34
CA ASN A 251 0.98 2.87 21.86
C ASN A 251 0.06 2.38 22.99
N SER A 252 -1.02 3.12 23.27
CA SER A 252 -1.99 2.79 24.31
C SER A 252 -2.75 1.47 24.08
N TYR A 253 -2.69 0.92 22.88
CA TYR A 253 -3.34 -0.34 22.52
C TYR A 253 -2.47 -1.58 22.83
N ALA A 254 -1.17 -1.40 22.98
CA ALA A 254 -0.27 -2.49 23.36
C ALA A 254 -0.63 -3.06 24.75
N ALA A 255 -0.65 -4.39 24.85
CA ALA A 255 -1.08 -5.09 26.08
C ALA A 255 -0.25 -4.67 27.30
N GLN A 256 1.06 -4.51 27.15
CA GLN A 256 1.97 -4.06 28.22
C GLN A 256 1.61 -2.65 28.69
N ASN A 257 1.28 -1.72 27.80
CA ASN A 257 0.93 -0.34 28.15
C ASN A 257 -0.42 -0.28 28.86
N LYS A 258 -1.38 -1.13 28.49
CA LYS A 258 -2.64 -1.27 29.21
C LYS A 258 -2.44 -1.77 30.65
N VAL A 259 -1.48 -2.69 30.86
CA VAL A 259 -1.15 -3.18 32.19
C VAL A 259 -0.52 -2.05 33.01
N VAL A 260 0.47 -1.34 32.47
CA VAL A 260 1.11 -0.19 33.12
C VAL A 260 0.10 0.89 33.49
N GLN A 261 -0.82 1.21 32.58
CA GLN A 261 -1.88 2.18 32.83
C GLN A 261 -2.77 1.73 34.00
N ARG A 262 -3.23 0.46 34.00
CA ARG A 262 -4.06 -0.07 35.10
C ARG A 262 -3.37 -0.03 36.44
N ILE A 263 -2.06 -0.33 36.49
CA ILE A 263 -1.27 -0.24 37.72
C ILE A 263 -1.22 1.22 38.19
N ASN A 264 -0.93 2.16 37.29
CA ASN A 264 -0.83 3.58 37.61
C ASN A 264 -2.18 4.20 38.05
N GLU A 265 -3.29 3.69 37.55
CA GLU A 265 -4.65 4.14 37.94
C GLU A 265 -5.18 3.45 39.19
N SER A 266 -4.56 2.37 39.64
CA SER A 266 -5.03 1.59 40.78
C SER A 266 -4.72 2.28 42.10
N SER A 267 -5.74 2.62 42.85
CA SER A 267 -5.61 3.14 44.22
C SER A 267 -5.13 2.09 45.22
N MET A 268 -5.13 0.83 44.86
CA MET A 268 -4.67 -0.29 45.70
C MET A 268 -3.17 -0.62 45.48
N CYS A 269 -2.51 0.03 44.54
CA CYS A 269 -1.12 -0.19 44.22
C CYS A 269 -0.23 0.93 44.74
N ASN A 270 0.78 0.58 45.53
CA ASN A 270 1.78 1.55 46.01
C ASN A 270 2.65 2.18 44.91
N LEU A 271 2.49 1.70 43.67
CA LEU A 271 3.20 2.19 42.49
C LEU A 271 2.37 3.13 41.63
N GLN A 272 1.24 3.63 42.17
CA GLN A 272 0.34 4.53 41.43
C GLN A 272 1.10 5.76 40.89
N GLY A 273 1.09 5.92 39.57
CA GLY A 273 1.76 7.03 38.88
C GLY A 273 3.29 6.98 38.83
N GLU A 274 3.94 5.94 39.38
CA GLU A 274 5.38 5.82 39.45
C GLU A 274 6.00 5.07 38.25
N ILE A 275 5.17 4.33 37.49
CA ILE A 275 5.65 3.59 36.32
C ILE A 275 5.58 4.49 35.11
N LYS A 276 6.67 5.12 34.76
CA LYS A 276 6.81 6.04 33.63
C LYS A 276 8.24 6.09 33.12
N ILE A 277 8.46 6.63 31.94
CA ILE A 277 9.83 6.86 31.43
C ILE A 277 10.58 7.80 32.38
N GLY A 278 11.74 7.35 32.86
CA GLY A 278 12.54 8.10 33.84
C GLY A 278 11.90 8.25 35.21
N GLY A 279 10.87 7.48 35.54
CA GLY A 279 10.28 7.37 36.88
C GLY A 279 11.04 6.43 37.79
N LEU A 280 10.50 6.19 38.99
CA LEU A 280 11.09 5.28 39.97
C LEU A 280 11.21 3.84 39.41
N ILE A 281 10.22 3.45 38.60
CA ILE A 281 10.25 2.22 37.80
C ILE A 281 10.14 2.62 36.34
N ASP A 282 11.17 2.30 35.55
CA ASP A 282 11.12 2.57 34.12
C ASP A 282 10.15 1.60 33.43
N SER A 283 9.15 2.17 32.74
CA SER A 283 8.11 1.42 32.05
C SER A 283 8.67 0.45 30.98
N THR A 284 9.89 0.72 30.50
CA THR A 284 10.57 -0.14 29.53
C THR A 284 11.17 -1.40 30.13
N THR A 285 11.35 -1.43 31.46
CA THR A 285 11.85 -2.60 32.21
C THR A 285 10.73 -3.63 32.43
N LEU A 286 9.46 -3.21 32.32
CA LEU A 286 8.29 -4.07 32.52
C LEU A 286 7.70 -4.62 31.23
N ALA A 287 8.16 -4.17 30.07
CA ALA A 287 7.77 -4.63 28.75
C ALA A 287 8.73 -5.69 28.19
#